data_59554dc1d87c174d07bb0fdca91c8db3
#
_entry.id   59554dc1d87c174d07bb0fdca91c8db3
#
_cell.length_a   1.000
_cell.length_b   1.000
_cell.length_c   1.000
_cell.angle_alpha   90.00
_cell.angle_beta   90.00
_cell.angle_gamma   90.00
#
_symmetry.space_group_name_H-M   'P 1'
#
loop_
_entity.id
_entity.type
_entity.pdbx_description
1 polymer ?
#
loop_
_entity_poly.entity_id
_entity_poly.type
_entity_poly.pdbx_seq_one_letter_code
_entity_poly.pdbx_strand_id
1 'polypeptide(L)'
;MNRRSYGAFFALLLAFLLLAGCGTTGNGSGSVSASSAISSADVQSAYEEGYAAGLAEGQKPPADPCPERKDFVLISEAVPDAILEVRYHSTYNFVGERIDGYEEPVAILTKEAAAALKAVSDEVKEQGYRLKIYDAYRPQQAVDHFKRWAEDLDDTRMKEYFYPEVDKSLLFQKGYISSKSGHSRGSTVDLTLFDMRTGKEVDMGGTFDYFGQLSHAAYTEGLTKKQIKNRQILRDAMLNHGFKGIKTEWWHFTLKNEPFPETYFDFPVEGW
;
A
#
# COMPACT_ATOMS: atom_id res chain seq x y z
N MET A 1 8.60 43.82 1.33
CA MET A 1 9.31 43.84 0.07
C MET A 1 10.49 42.87 0.17
N ASN A 2 10.34 41.69 -0.39
CA ASN A 2 11.33 40.96 -1.17
C ASN A 2 10.75 39.61 -1.55
N ARG A 3 10.18 39.55 -2.74
CA ARG A 3 9.86 38.32 -3.44
C ARG A 3 11.18 37.72 -3.95
N ARG A 4 11.52 36.50 -3.58
CA ARG A 4 12.51 35.70 -4.32
C ARG A 4 11.76 34.65 -5.12
N SER A 5 11.88 34.78 -6.42
CA SER A 5 11.36 33.94 -7.47
C SER A 5 12.13 32.61 -7.49
N TYR A 6 11.39 31.49 -7.37
CA TYR A 6 11.85 30.19 -7.83
C TYR A 6 11.17 29.91 -9.18
N GLY A 7 11.78 30.34 -10.23
CA GLY A 7 11.42 30.00 -11.59
C GLY A 7 12.70 29.84 -12.39
N ALA A 8 13.04 28.61 -12.75
CA ALA A 8 13.86 28.24 -13.88
C ALA A 8 14.68 26.96 -13.62
N PHE A 9 14.02 25.78 -13.70
CA PHE A 9 14.72 24.50 -13.91
C PHE A 9 13.80 23.40 -14.50
N PHE A 10 12.79 23.81 -15.28
CA PHE A 10 11.90 22.82 -15.95
C PHE A 10 11.73 23.07 -17.44
N ALA A 11 12.81 23.51 -18.12
CA ALA A 11 12.76 23.82 -19.55
C ALA A 11 14.03 23.42 -20.31
N LEU A 12 14.45 22.14 -20.17
CA LEU A 12 15.57 21.67 -21.04
C LEU A 12 15.50 20.15 -21.36
N LEU A 13 14.32 19.56 -21.47
CA LEU A 13 14.21 18.15 -21.90
C LEU A 13 13.10 17.88 -22.93
N LEU A 14 12.67 18.92 -23.69
CA LEU A 14 11.65 18.76 -24.75
C LEU A 14 12.06 19.40 -26.10
N ALA A 15 13.35 19.49 -26.42
CA ALA A 15 13.83 20.15 -27.64
C ALA A 15 14.69 19.27 -28.55
N PHE A 16 14.46 17.96 -28.63
CA PHE A 16 15.20 17.08 -29.57
C PHE A 16 14.33 16.13 -30.40
N LEU A 17 13.08 16.49 -30.70
CA LEU A 17 12.23 15.61 -31.53
C LEU A 17 11.37 16.39 -32.55
N LEU A 18 11.94 17.41 -33.22
CA LEU A 18 11.32 18.04 -34.40
C LEU A 18 12.36 18.71 -35.29
N LEU A 19 13.12 17.89 -36.02
CA LEU A 19 13.81 18.35 -37.24
C LEU A 19 14.21 17.13 -38.08
N ALA A 20 13.32 16.66 -38.92
CA ALA A 20 13.67 16.04 -40.20
C ALA A 20 12.38 15.82 -41.00
N GLY A 21 12.31 16.57 -42.09
CA GLY A 21 11.77 16.02 -43.26
C GLY A 21 10.85 16.89 -44.08
N CYS A 22 11.38 17.77 -44.87
CA CYS A 22 10.77 18.18 -46.15
C CYS A 22 11.78 17.94 -47.26
N GLY A 23 11.45 17.09 -48.23
CA GLY A 23 12.33 16.95 -49.43
C GLY A 23 12.00 15.78 -50.32
N THR A 24 11.12 16.01 -51.31
CA THR A 24 11.14 15.56 -52.71
C THR A 24 11.12 14.05 -53.09
N THR A 25 10.14 13.76 -53.87
CA THR A 25 9.84 12.65 -54.82
C THR A 25 11.06 11.93 -55.41
N GLY A 26 11.03 10.59 -55.30
CA GLY A 26 11.89 9.68 -56.05
C GLY A 26 11.43 8.23 -55.85
N ASN A 27 10.94 7.60 -56.94
CA ASN A 27 10.60 6.17 -57.02
C ASN A 27 11.84 5.30 -56.76
N GLY A 28 11.74 4.37 -55.79
CA GLY A 28 12.71 3.32 -55.60
C GLY A 28 12.18 2.28 -54.61
N SER A 29 11.85 1.08 -55.09
CA SER A 29 11.52 -0.08 -54.29
C SER A 29 12.72 -0.48 -53.44
N GLY A 30 12.65 -0.22 -52.15
CA GLY A 30 13.61 -0.66 -51.12
C GLY A 30 12.87 -1.13 -49.89
N SER A 31 13.13 -2.37 -49.50
CA SER A 31 12.61 -3.02 -48.31
C SER A 31 12.80 -2.17 -47.08
N VAL A 32 11.70 -1.86 -46.38
CA VAL A 32 11.72 -1.16 -45.08
C VAL A 32 12.19 -2.17 -44.02
N SER A 33 13.43 -1.98 -43.54
CA SER A 33 13.91 -2.72 -42.37
C SER A 33 13.09 -2.27 -41.15
N ALA A 34 12.58 -3.27 -40.43
CA ALA A 34 11.84 -3.06 -39.18
C ALA A 34 12.67 -2.22 -38.18
N SER A 35 12.08 -1.13 -37.75
CA SER A 35 12.54 -0.38 -36.57
C SER A 35 12.57 -1.33 -35.38
N SER A 36 13.76 -1.60 -34.84
CA SER A 36 13.91 -2.41 -33.62
C SER A 36 13.22 -1.69 -32.47
N ALA A 37 12.16 -2.27 -31.97
CA ALA A 37 11.53 -1.83 -30.73
C ALA A 37 12.56 -1.99 -29.60
N ILE A 38 12.84 -0.91 -28.90
CA ILE A 38 13.69 -0.90 -27.70
C ILE A 38 13.01 -1.83 -26.68
N SER A 39 13.71 -2.86 -26.24
CA SER A 39 13.18 -3.81 -25.26
C SER A 39 13.15 -3.20 -23.84
N SER A 40 12.26 -3.69 -23.00
CA SER A 40 12.22 -3.28 -21.60
C SER A 40 13.56 -3.52 -20.86
N ALA A 41 14.33 -4.54 -21.32
CA ALA A 41 15.67 -4.81 -20.82
C ALA A 41 16.69 -3.71 -21.19
N ASP A 42 16.58 -3.14 -22.42
CA ASP A 42 17.47 -2.07 -22.84
C ASP A 42 17.19 -0.77 -22.09
N VAL A 43 15.93 -0.50 -21.73
CA VAL A 43 15.54 0.64 -20.89
C VAL A 43 16.04 0.46 -19.47
N GLN A 44 15.95 -0.74 -18.91
CA GLN A 44 16.43 -1.05 -17.57
C GLN A 44 17.98 -0.94 -17.50
N SER A 45 18.68 -1.49 -18.49
CA SER A 45 20.14 -1.38 -18.58
C SER A 45 20.61 0.08 -18.72
N ALA A 46 19.94 0.89 -19.54
CA ALA A 46 20.24 2.31 -19.69
C ALA A 46 19.95 3.12 -18.40
N TYR A 47 18.92 2.73 -17.64
CA TYR A 47 18.61 3.32 -16.34
C TYR A 47 19.70 2.97 -15.30
N GLU A 48 20.13 1.71 -15.23
CA GLU A 48 21.17 1.25 -14.31
C GLU A 48 22.54 1.86 -14.67
N GLU A 49 22.89 1.95 -15.95
CA GLU A 49 24.11 2.61 -16.42
C GLU A 49 24.08 4.13 -16.16
N GLY A 50 22.94 4.79 -16.36
CA GLY A 50 22.74 6.22 -16.06
C GLY A 50 22.83 6.49 -14.56
N TYR A 51 22.28 5.59 -13.74
CA TYR A 51 22.35 5.68 -12.28
C TYR A 51 23.79 5.44 -11.78
N ALA A 52 24.50 4.45 -12.33
CA ALA A 52 25.89 4.17 -11.99
C ALA A 52 26.85 5.29 -12.43
N ALA A 53 26.59 5.92 -13.60
CA ALA A 53 27.40 7.06 -14.11
C ALA A 53 27.12 8.37 -13.36
N GLY A 54 25.94 8.50 -12.72
CA GLY A 54 25.58 9.65 -11.88
C GLY A 54 26.21 9.61 -10.49
N LEU A 55 26.73 8.45 -10.08
CA LEU A 55 27.52 8.30 -8.86
C LEU A 55 28.97 8.70 -9.18
N ALA A 56 29.26 10.00 -9.24
CA ALA A 56 30.62 10.50 -9.30
C ALA A 56 31.43 9.88 -8.15
N GLU A 57 32.64 9.42 -8.46
CA GLU A 57 33.60 8.82 -7.53
C GLU A 57 33.59 9.55 -6.17
N GLY A 58 33.18 8.85 -5.12
CA GLY A 58 33.37 9.26 -3.73
C GLY A 58 32.18 9.88 -3.02
N GLN A 59 31.01 10.04 -3.64
CA GLN A 59 29.81 10.43 -2.90
C GLN A 59 29.11 9.17 -2.36
N LYS A 60 29.23 8.97 -1.05
CA LYS A 60 28.36 8.05 -0.31
C LYS A 60 26.91 8.49 -0.55
N PRO A 61 25.97 7.55 -0.87
CA PRO A 61 24.55 7.90 -0.94
C PRO A 61 24.18 8.72 0.31
N PRO A 62 23.32 9.74 0.18
CA PRO A 62 22.85 10.47 1.34
C PRO A 62 22.36 9.44 2.36
N ALA A 63 22.78 9.61 3.61
CA ALA A 63 22.31 8.73 4.69
C ALA A 63 20.80 8.82 4.70
N ASP A 64 20.11 7.67 4.81
CA ASP A 64 18.67 7.62 5.02
C ASP A 64 18.36 8.56 6.20
N PRO A 65 17.53 9.59 6.01
CA PRO A 65 17.16 10.50 7.11
C PRO A 65 16.45 9.78 8.25
N CYS A 66 15.97 8.56 8.02
CA CYS A 66 15.30 7.72 9.00
C CYS A 66 15.98 6.33 9.05
N PRO A 67 17.06 6.14 9.82
CA PRO A 67 17.81 4.88 9.87
C PRO A 67 16.97 3.70 10.37
N GLU A 68 15.82 3.95 10.97
CA GLU A 68 14.86 2.93 11.40
C GLU A 68 14.21 2.20 10.21
N ARG A 69 14.23 2.80 9.00
CA ARG A 69 13.62 2.24 7.77
C ARG A 69 14.46 1.15 7.09
N LYS A 70 15.73 0.97 7.44
CA LYS A 70 16.66 0.06 6.75
C LYS A 70 16.17 -1.37 6.58
N ASP A 71 15.29 -1.83 7.48
CA ASP A 71 14.73 -3.19 7.48
C ASP A 71 13.30 -3.24 6.89
N PHE A 72 12.87 -2.15 6.28
CA PHE A 72 11.57 -1.99 5.64
C PHE A 72 11.70 -1.87 4.12
N VAL A 73 10.58 -2.06 3.43
CA VAL A 73 10.46 -1.95 1.97
C VAL A 73 9.06 -1.47 1.61
N LEU A 74 8.96 -0.72 0.51
CA LEU A 74 7.67 -0.36 -0.09
C LEU A 74 6.99 -1.61 -0.66
N ILE A 75 5.69 -1.79 -0.39
CA ILE A 75 4.93 -2.91 -0.97
C ILE A 75 4.89 -2.80 -2.50
N SER A 76 4.88 -1.59 -3.07
CA SER A 76 4.94 -1.37 -4.51
C SER A 76 6.21 -1.93 -5.17
N GLU A 77 7.32 -2.04 -4.44
CA GLU A 77 8.56 -2.65 -4.91
C GLU A 77 8.55 -4.18 -4.73
N ALA A 78 8.12 -4.65 -3.55
CA ALA A 78 8.14 -6.07 -3.23
C ALA A 78 7.00 -6.86 -3.90
N VAL A 79 5.83 -6.24 -4.09
CA VAL A 79 4.61 -6.81 -4.69
C VAL A 79 4.06 -5.83 -5.72
N PRO A 80 4.70 -5.66 -6.89
CA PRO A 80 4.38 -4.58 -7.84
C PRO A 80 2.96 -4.61 -8.41
N ASP A 81 2.30 -5.76 -8.38
CA ASP A 81 0.93 -5.91 -8.83
C ASP A 81 -0.13 -5.76 -7.72
N ALA A 82 0.26 -5.47 -6.48
CA ALA A 82 -0.67 -5.10 -5.43
C ALA A 82 -1.34 -3.76 -5.75
N ILE A 83 -2.63 -3.65 -5.40
CA ILE A 83 -3.38 -2.41 -5.50
C ILE A 83 -3.31 -1.73 -4.13
N LEU A 84 -2.83 -0.50 -4.09
CA LEU A 84 -2.79 0.27 -2.85
C LEU A 84 -4.02 1.19 -2.78
N GLU A 85 -4.82 1.03 -1.73
CA GLU A 85 -5.89 1.92 -1.33
C GLU A 85 -5.70 2.29 0.14
N VAL A 86 -4.60 3.00 0.42
CA VAL A 86 -4.19 3.35 1.78
C VAL A 86 -5.23 4.25 2.42
N ARG A 87 -6.12 3.65 3.24
CA ARG A 87 -7.32 4.30 3.79
C ARG A 87 -6.97 5.46 4.70
N TYR A 88 -5.90 5.35 5.45
CA TYR A 88 -5.52 6.36 6.43
C TYR A 88 -4.80 7.57 5.83
N HIS A 89 -4.33 7.48 4.58
CA HIS A 89 -3.91 8.66 3.81
C HIS A 89 -5.12 9.46 3.25
N SER A 90 -6.27 8.83 3.12
CA SER A 90 -7.50 9.45 2.61
C SER A 90 -8.44 9.87 3.76
N THR A 91 -9.54 10.54 3.42
CA THR A 91 -10.61 10.87 4.37
C THR A 91 -11.65 9.74 4.50
N TYR A 92 -11.57 8.67 3.69
CA TYR A 92 -12.50 7.55 3.75
C TYR A 92 -12.00 6.48 4.72
N ASN A 93 -12.02 6.82 6.00
CA ASN A 93 -11.70 5.97 7.15
C ASN A 93 -12.66 6.30 8.30
N PHE A 94 -12.59 5.59 9.42
CA PHE A 94 -13.53 5.75 10.52
C PHE A 94 -13.40 7.10 11.28
N VAL A 95 -12.30 7.82 11.10
CA VAL A 95 -12.07 9.17 11.64
C VAL A 95 -12.69 10.23 10.73
N GLY A 96 -12.59 10.08 9.41
CA GLY A 96 -13.11 11.02 8.43
C GLY A 96 -12.12 12.11 8.00
N GLU A 97 -10.84 11.92 8.30
CA GLU A 97 -9.76 12.79 7.86
C GLU A 97 -8.46 11.98 7.64
N ARG A 98 -7.43 12.61 7.03
CA ARG A 98 -6.12 11.98 6.90
C ARG A 98 -5.50 11.78 8.28
N ILE A 99 -4.99 10.60 8.52
CA ILE A 99 -4.40 10.22 9.81
C ILE A 99 -2.95 10.70 9.89
N ASP A 100 -2.54 11.17 11.06
CA ASP A 100 -1.19 11.64 11.33
C ASP A 100 -0.16 10.56 10.96
N GLY A 101 0.93 11.00 10.34
CA GLY A 101 2.02 10.13 9.90
C GLY A 101 1.79 9.43 8.56
N TYR A 102 0.64 9.56 7.91
CA TYR A 102 0.44 9.10 6.54
C TYR A 102 0.68 10.25 5.56
N GLU A 103 1.93 10.47 5.17
CA GLU A 103 2.32 11.60 4.32
C GLU A 103 2.09 11.31 2.83
N GLU A 104 2.22 10.05 2.41
CA GLU A 104 1.99 9.59 1.05
C GLU A 104 1.10 8.33 1.01
N PRO A 105 0.38 8.07 -0.12
CA PRO A 105 -0.49 6.90 -0.28
C PRO A 105 0.32 5.63 -0.59
N VAL A 106 1.37 5.37 0.16
CA VAL A 106 2.24 4.19 0.04
C VAL A 106 2.00 3.23 1.19
N ALA A 107 2.39 1.98 1.03
CA ALA A 107 2.30 0.95 2.04
C ALA A 107 3.68 0.31 2.26
N ILE A 108 4.05 0.14 3.53
CA ILE A 108 5.39 -0.24 3.97
C ILE A 108 5.28 -1.49 4.82
N LEU A 109 6.21 -2.43 4.66
CA LEU A 109 6.36 -3.61 5.53
C LEU A 109 7.84 -3.86 5.84
N THR A 110 8.09 -4.64 6.89
CA THR A 110 9.40 -5.28 7.06
C THR A 110 9.72 -6.16 5.85
N LYS A 111 10.99 -6.30 5.49
CA LYS A 111 11.43 -7.12 4.36
C LYS A 111 10.92 -8.55 4.43
N GLU A 112 10.89 -9.14 5.62
CA GLU A 112 10.39 -10.50 5.86
C GLU A 112 8.89 -10.60 5.61
N ALA A 113 8.10 -9.63 6.10
CA ALA A 113 6.66 -9.61 5.88
C ALA A 113 6.33 -9.35 4.40
N ALA A 114 7.08 -8.47 3.73
CA ALA A 114 6.91 -8.20 2.32
C ALA A 114 7.26 -9.42 1.44
N ALA A 115 8.32 -10.16 1.76
CA ALA A 115 8.65 -11.41 1.07
C ALA A 115 7.56 -12.48 1.23
N ALA A 116 7.00 -12.62 2.44
CA ALA A 116 5.87 -13.52 2.69
C ALA A 116 4.62 -13.06 1.93
N LEU A 117 4.33 -11.75 1.91
CA LEU A 117 3.20 -11.17 1.17
C LEU A 117 3.34 -11.36 -0.35
N LYS A 118 4.56 -11.32 -0.87
CA LYS A 118 4.83 -11.64 -2.28
C LYS A 118 4.41 -13.08 -2.62
N ALA A 119 4.72 -14.03 -1.76
CA ALA A 119 4.32 -15.42 -1.95
C ALA A 119 2.78 -15.59 -1.88
N VAL A 120 2.09 -14.85 -0.99
CA VAL A 120 0.62 -14.79 -0.98
C VAL A 120 0.10 -14.25 -2.31
N SER A 121 0.69 -13.16 -2.81
CA SER A 121 0.31 -12.55 -4.08
C SER A 121 0.44 -13.52 -5.24
N ASP A 122 1.52 -14.29 -5.29
CA ASP A 122 1.73 -15.29 -6.33
C ASP A 122 0.68 -16.42 -6.27
N GLU A 123 0.36 -16.92 -5.06
CA GLU A 123 -0.69 -17.95 -4.89
C GLU A 123 -2.08 -17.47 -5.33
N VAL A 124 -2.50 -16.28 -4.91
CA VAL A 124 -3.84 -15.79 -5.26
C VAL A 124 -3.94 -15.38 -6.74
N LYS A 125 -2.82 -15.01 -7.35
CA LYS A 125 -2.74 -14.67 -8.77
C LYS A 125 -3.05 -15.87 -9.66
N GLU A 126 -2.60 -17.07 -9.30
CA GLU A 126 -2.94 -18.32 -10.00
C GLU A 126 -4.46 -18.61 -9.95
N GLN A 127 -5.14 -18.08 -8.94
CA GLN A 127 -6.59 -18.17 -8.78
C GLN A 127 -7.36 -17.02 -9.45
N GLY A 128 -6.68 -16.07 -10.10
CA GLY A 128 -7.27 -14.93 -10.81
C GLY A 128 -7.50 -13.69 -9.94
N TYR A 129 -6.79 -13.59 -8.80
CA TYR A 129 -6.89 -12.45 -7.91
C TYR A 129 -5.59 -11.65 -7.82
N ARG A 130 -5.70 -10.38 -7.40
CA ARG A 130 -4.61 -9.53 -6.91
C ARG A 130 -4.88 -9.17 -5.47
N LEU A 131 -3.86 -8.83 -4.73
CA LEU A 131 -4.01 -8.25 -3.41
C LEU A 131 -4.40 -6.76 -3.53
N LYS A 132 -5.30 -6.31 -2.65
CA LYS A 132 -5.62 -4.90 -2.45
C LYS A 132 -5.36 -4.56 -0.99
N ILE A 133 -4.47 -3.60 -0.76
CA ILE A 133 -3.94 -3.24 0.56
C ILE A 133 -4.66 -1.98 1.06
N TYR A 134 -5.19 -2.05 2.27
CA TYR A 134 -5.84 -0.93 2.95
C TYR A 134 -4.90 -0.24 3.94
N ASP A 135 -4.08 -1.04 4.67
CA ASP A 135 -3.09 -0.56 5.60
C ASP A 135 -1.94 -1.60 5.74
N ALA A 136 -0.77 -1.12 6.17
CA ALA A 136 0.38 -1.97 6.44
C ALA A 136 1.12 -1.48 7.68
N TYR A 137 2.37 -1.04 7.60
CA TYR A 137 2.99 -0.34 8.71
C TYR A 137 2.18 0.93 9.04
N ARG A 138 1.88 1.12 10.31
CA ARG A 138 1.15 2.26 10.88
C ARG A 138 2.02 2.88 11.96
N PRO A 139 2.46 4.13 11.82
CA PRO A 139 3.29 4.78 12.84
C PRO A 139 2.54 4.95 14.16
N GLN A 140 3.27 5.04 15.27
CA GLN A 140 2.66 5.21 16.58
C GLN A 140 1.82 6.51 16.67
N GLN A 141 2.26 7.58 16.01
CA GLN A 141 1.51 8.85 15.95
C GLN A 141 0.11 8.69 15.35
N ALA A 142 -0.07 7.75 14.39
CA ALA A 142 -1.39 7.41 13.85
C ALA A 142 -2.28 6.74 14.91
N VAL A 143 -1.71 5.83 15.68
CA VAL A 143 -2.43 5.19 16.81
C VAL A 143 -2.83 6.22 17.86
N ASP A 144 -1.98 7.19 18.12
CA ASP A 144 -2.27 8.29 19.05
C ASP A 144 -3.34 9.24 18.49
N HIS A 145 -3.40 9.43 17.16
CA HIS A 145 -4.49 10.15 16.50
C HIS A 145 -5.82 9.42 16.71
N PHE A 146 -5.89 8.10 16.52
CA PHE A 146 -7.10 7.31 16.78
C PHE A 146 -7.59 7.45 18.23
N LYS A 147 -6.67 7.49 19.18
CA LYS A 147 -7.00 7.71 20.60
C LYS A 147 -7.63 9.08 20.83
N ARG A 148 -6.98 10.16 20.35
CA ARG A 148 -7.52 11.53 20.46
C ARG A 148 -8.90 11.64 19.84
N TRP A 149 -9.09 11.06 18.63
CA TRP A 149 -10.38 11.02 17.97
C TRP A 149 -11.43 10.25 18.81
N ALA A 150 -11.08 9.12 19.39
CA ALA A 150 -12.02 8.31 20.18
C ALA A 150 -12.44 8.98 21.50
N GLU A 151 -11.61 9.87 22.04
CA GLU A 151 -11.90 10.69 23.23
C GLU A 151 -12.83 11.87 22.91
N ASP A 152 -12.87 12.35 21.67
CA ASP A 152 -13.84 13.34 21.19
C ASP A 152 -15.18 12.67 20.86
N LEU A 153 -16.08 12.58 21.82
CA LEU A 153 -17.38 11.90 21.65
C LEU A 153 -18.34 12.62 20.71
N ASP A 154 -18.12 13.89 20.43
CA ASP A 154 -18.97 14.70 19.55
C ASP A 154 -18.66 14.47 18.06
N ASP A 155 -17.44 14.05 17.72
CA ASP A 155 -17.07 13.71 16.34
C ASP A 155 -17.61 12.32 15.94
N THR A 156 -18.81 12.32 15.37
CA THR A 156 -19.49 11.10 14.92
C THR A 156 -19.74 11.08 13.40
N ARG A 157 -19.00 11.92 12.64
CA ARG A 157 -19.20 12.11 11.19
C ARG A 157 -19.16 10.84 10.36
N MET A 158 -18.39 9.83 10.78
CA MET A 158 -18.23 8.56 10.07
C MET A 158 -18.97 7.38 10.74
N LYS A 159 -19.80 7.67 11.77
CA LYS A 159 -20.50 6.63 12.53
C LYS A 159 -21.37 5.74 11.66
N GLU A 160 -22.15 6.31 10.76
CA GLU A 160 -23.08 5.58 9.90
C GLU A 160 -22.38 4.53 9.03
N TYR A 161 -21.13 4.79 8.63
CA TYR A 161 -20.36 3.95 7.71
C TYR A 161 -19.54 2.87 8.42
N PHE A 162 -18.96 3.20 9.60
CA PHE A 162 -17.98 2.35 10.23
C PHE A 162 -18.41 1.77 11.58
N TYR A 163 -19.27 2.44 12.35
CA TYR A 163 -19.67 1.97 13.69
C TYR A 163 -21.13 2.32 14.05
N PRO A 164 -22.11 1.98 13.15
CA PRO A 164 -23.50 2.39 13.35
C PRO A 164 -24.11 1.79 14.63
N GLU A 165 -23.68 0.61 15.01
CA GLU A 165 -24.21 -0.16 16.13
C GLU A 165 -23.39 -0.01 17.44
N VAL A 166 -22.30 0.75 17.38
CA VAL A 166 -21.39 0.90 18.53
C VAL A 166 -21.41 2.35 19.01
N ASP A 167 -21.61 2.52 20.32
CA ASP A 167 -21.43 3.82 20.95
C ASP A 167 -19.93 4.15 20.98
N LYS A 168 -19.55 5.36 20.54
CA LYS A 168 -18.16 5.80 20.47
C LYS A 168 -17.44 5.70 21.81
N SER A 169 -18.14 5.98 22.91
CA SER A 169 -17.61 5.85 24.27
C SER A 169 -17.16 4.42 24.65
N LEU A 170 -17.63 3.41 23.92
CA LEU A 170 -17.31 2.00 24.16
C LEU A 170 -16.16 1.47 23.30
N LEU A 171 -15.58 2.26 22.39
CA LEU A 171 -14.59 1.79 21.43
C LEU A 171 -13.34 1.21 22.08
N PHE A 172 -12.83 1.87 23.14
CA PHE A 172 -11.71 1.34 23.94
C PHE A 172 -12.09 0.07 24.69
N GLN A 173 -13.24 0.07 25.36
CA GLN A 173 -13.69 -1.06 26.17
C GLN A 173 -13.94 -2.32 25.30
N LYS A 174 -14.43 -2.11 24.07
CA LYS A 174 -14.68 -3.20 23.11
C LYS A 174 -13.42 -3.61 22.33
N GLY A 175 -12.29 -2.92 22.53
CA GLY A 175 -11.01 -3.24 21.91
C GLY A 175 -10.88 -2.81 20.44
N TYR A 176 -11.78 -1.95 19.92
CA TYR A 176 -11.65 -1.40 18.58
C TYR A 176 -10.53 -0.36 18.49
N ILE A 177 -10.28 0.39 19.56
CA ILE A 177 -9.17 1.34 19.68
C ILE A 177 -8.24 0.87 20.79
N SER A 178 -6.94 0.93 20.52
CA SER A 178 -5.88 0.51 21.46
C SER A 178 -4.77 1.55 21.51
N SER A 179 -4.00 1.57 22.59
CA SER A 179 -2.81 2.43 22.73
C SER A 179 -1.57 1.90 22.00
N LYS A 180 -1.61 0.66 21.53
CA LYS A 180 -0.55 -0.01 20.75
C LYS A 180 -1.17 -0.83 19.64
N SER A 181 -0.49 -0.87 18.49
CA SER A 181 -0.95 -1.62 17.33
C SER A 181 0.10 -2.59 16.84
N GLY A 182 -0.34 -3.78 16.39
CA GLY A 182 0.53 -4.71 15.67
C GLY A 182 1.14 -4.10 14.41
N HIS A 183 0.42 -3.21 13.76
CA HIS A 183 0.88 -2.50 12.57
C HIS A 183 2.13 -1.64 12.83
N SER A 184 2.25 -1.04 14.02
CA SER A 184 3.43 -0.23 14.37
C SER A 184 4.73 -1.04 14.47
N ARG A 185 4.64 -2.38 14.48
CA ARG A 185 5.79 -3.28 14.43
C ARG A 185 6.24 -3.62 13.01
N GLY A 186 5.49 -3.18 11.99
CA GLY A 186 5.86 -3.27 10.58
C GLY A 186 5.63 -4.62 9.90
N SER A 187 5.02 -5.61 10.58
CA SER A 187 4.79 -6.94 10.00
C SER A 187 3.32 -7.35 9.99
N THR A 188 2.42 -6.35 10.05
CA THR A 188 0.97 -6.50 9.98
C THR A 188 0.44 -5.81 8.75
N VAL A 189 -0.54 -6.43 8.09
CA VAL A 189 -1.19 -5.90 6.89
C VAL A 189 -2.69 -6.13 6.94
N ASP A 190 -3.45 -5.12 6.53
CA ASP A 190 -4.89 -5.16 6.30
C ASP A 190 -5.16 -5.16 4.80
N LEU A 191 -5.85 -6.19 4.31
CA LEU A 191 -5.99 -6.39 2.87
C LEU A 191 -7.24 -7.18 2.49
N THR A 192 -7.54 -7.11 1.19
CA THR A 192 -8.57 -7.92 0.53
C THR A 192 -8.09 -8.45 -0.81
N LEU A 193 -8.98 -9.14 -1.52
CA LEU A 193 -8.77 -9.64 -2.88
C LEU A 193 -9.43 -8.71 -3.91
N PHE A 194 -8.80 -8.61 -5.08
CA PHE A 194 -9.32 -7.92 -6.25
C PHE A 194 -9.43 -8.94 -7.41
N ASP A 195 -10.62 -9.12 -7.94
CA ASP A 195 -10.92 -10.06 -9.03
C ASP A 195 -10.44 -9.48 -10.37
N MET A 196 -9.42 -10.08 -10.96
CA MET A 196 -8.82 -9.61 -12.23
C MET A 196 -9.78 -9.73 -13.42
N ARG A 197 -10.73 -10.65 -13.37
CA ARG A 197 -11.71 -10.86 -14.42
C ARG A 197 -12.80 -9.78 -14.43
N THR A 198 -13.23 -9.35 -13.26
CA THR A 198 -14.30 -8.33 -13.12
C THR A 198 -13.77 -6.91 -13.00
N GLY A 199 -12.48 -6.75 -12.66
CA GLY A 199 -11.87 -5.47 -12.37
C GLY A 199 -12.44 -4.80 -11.11
N LYS A 200 -12.89 -5.60 -10.13
CA LYS A 200 -13.53 -5.12 -8.90
C LYS A 200 -12.97 -5.81 -7.67
N GLU A 201 -13.10 -5.13 -6.54
CA GLU A 201 -12.86 -5.71 -5.23
C GLU A 201 -13.79 -6.91 -5.01
N VAL A 202 -13.27 -7.94 -4.38
CA VAL A 202 -14.03 -9.14 -4.05
C VAL A 202 -14.96 -8.86 -2.88
N ASP A 203 -16.24 -9.18 -3.06
CA ASP A 203 -17.24 -8.99 -2.02
C ASP A 203 -16.99 -9.94 -0.84
N MET A 204 -16.55 -9.40 0.29
CA MET A 204 -16.28 -10.09 1.55
C MET A 204 -17.47 -10.05 2.51
N GLY A 205 -18.59 -9.40 2.14
CA GLY A 205 -19.80 -9.26 2.94
C GLY A 205 -19.71 -8.24 4.06
N GLY A 206 -18.68 -7.42 4.08
CA GLY A 206 -18.48 -6.33 5.02
C GLY A 206 -17.28 -5.48 4.59
N THR A 207 -17.29 -4.20 4.94
CA THR A 207 -16.20 -3.28 4.60
C THR A 207 -15.05 -3.37 5.61
N PHE A 208 -13.88 -2.94 5.17
CA PHE A 208 -12.72 -2.70 6.04
C PHE A 208 -13.08 -1.69 7.14
N ASP A 209 -12.54 -1.89 8.34
CA ASP A 209 -12.76 -1.04 9.53
C ASP A 209 -14.21 -0.92 10.02
N TYR A 210 -15.09 -1.85 9.65
CA TYR A 210 -16.42 -1.88 10.24
C TYR A 210 -16.35 -2.42 11.69
N PHE A 211 -16.71 -1.61 12.68
CA PHE A 211 -16.72 -1.99 14.08
C PHE A 211 -18.00 -2.74 14.45
N GLY A 212 -17.97 -4.05 14.31
CA GLY A 212 -19.11 -4.91 14.57
C GLY A 212 -18.82 -6.38 14.31
N GLN A 213 -19.78 -7.26 14.65
CA GLN A 213 -19.62 -8.71 14.50
C GLN A 213 -19.41 -9.14 13.04
N LEU A 214 -19.93 -8.37 12.09
CA LEU A 214 -19.76 -8.60 10.65
C LEU A 214 -18.27 -8.66 10.25
N SER A 215 -17.40 -7.98 10.98
CA SER A 215 -15.96 -7.98 10.75
C SER A 215 -15.24 -9.20 11.29
N HIS A 216 -15.86 -9.96 12.20
CA HIS A 216 -15.21 -11.11 12.81
C HIS A 216 -14.85 -12.18 11.78
N ALA A 217 -13.64 -12.72 11.87
CA ALA A 217 -13.11 -13.70 10.92
C ALA A 217 -13.95 -14.98 10.80
N ALA A 218 -14.62 -15.39 11.88
CA ALA A 218 -15.47 -16.57 11.93
C ALA A 218 -16.97 -16.26 11.74
N TYR A 219 -17.33 -14.99 11.52
CA TYR A 219 -18.72 -14.62 11.34
C TYR A 219 -19.27 -15.11 10.00
N THR A 220 -20.43 -15.76 10.05
CA THR A 220 -21.10 -16.33 8.86
C THR A 220 -22.57 -15.97 8.77
N GLU A 221 -23.16 -15.45 9.85
CA GLU A 221 -24.57 -15.10 9.90
C GLU A 221 -24.89 -13.97 8.90
N GLY A 222 -25.91 -14.17 8.06
CA GLY A 222 -26.26 -13.21 7.02
C GLY A 222 -25.30 -13.12 5.83
N LEU A 223 -24.13 -13.79 5.87
CA LEU A 223 -23.23 -13.86 4.72
C LEU A 223 -23.71 -14.91 3.70
N THR A 224 -23.53 -14.61 2.43
CA THR A 224 -23.72 -15.59 1.36
C THR A 224 -22.59 -16.63 1.38
N LYS A 225 -22.84 -17.82 0.84
CA LYS A 225 -21.82 -18.86 0.66
C LYS A 225 -20.60 -18.35 -0.14
N LYS A 226 -20.81 -17.43 -1.06
CA LYS A 226 -19.75 -16.82 -1.88
C LYS A 226 -18.85 -15.92 -1.03
N GLN A 227 -19.43 -15.07 -0.18
CA GLN A 227 -18.68 -14.17 0.72
C GLN A 227 -17.85 -14.98 1.74
N ILE A 228 -18.44 -16.01 2.33
CA ILE A 228 -17.72 -16.93 3.24
C ILE A 228 -16.54 -17.58 2.51
N LYS A 229 -16.75 -18.10 1.27
CA LYS A 229 -15.69 -18.67 0.46
C LYS A 229 -14.59 -17.66 0.10
N ASN A 230 -14.96 -16.42 -0.21
CA ASN A 230 -14.04 -15.36 -0.53
C ASN A 230 -13.09 -15.04 0.66
N ARG A 231 -13.67 -14.91 1.87
CA ARG A 231 -12.88 -14.75 3.11
C ARG A 231 -11.97 -15.94 3.37
N GLN A 232 -12.43 -17.16 3.07
CA GLN A 232 -11.62 -18.37 3.22
C GLN A 232 -10.43 -18.38 2.26
N ILE A 233 -10.60 -18.01 0.99
CA ILE A 233 -9.51 -17.92 0.01
C ILE A 233 -8.41 -16.99 0.52
N LEU A 234 -8.76 -15.77 0.94
CA LEU A 234 -7.80 -14.83 1.50
C LEU A 234 -7.10 -15.41 2.72
N ARG A 235 -7.88 -15.91 3.67
CA ARG A 235 -7.36 -16.46 4.93
C ARG A 235 -6.40 -17.63 4.68
N ASP A 236 -6.78 -18.58 3.83
CA ASP A 236 -5.97 -19.77 3.56
C ASP A 236 -4.64 -19.37 2.92
N ALA A 237 -4.64 -18.49 1.92
CA ALA A 237 -3.43 -17.99 1.29
C ALA A 237 -2.52 -17.29 2.32
N MET A 238 -3.05 -16.42 3.17
CA MET A 238 -2.26 -15.76 4.22
C MET A 238 -1.66 -16.76 5.22
N LEU A 239 -2.45 -17.74 5.68
CA LEU A 239 -1.99 -18.75 6.62
C LEU A 239 -0.91 -19.68 6.02
N ASN A 240 -1.02 -20.03 4.73
CA ASN A 240 -0.06 -20.86 4.00
C ASN A 240 1.32 -20.20 3.94
N HIS A 241 1.37 -18.88 3.90
CA HIS A 241 2.61 -18.11 3.80
C HIS A 241 3.06 -17.44 5.12
N GLY A 242 2.70 -18.06 6.25
CA GLY A 242 3.27 -17.73 7.55
C GLY A 242 2.61 -16.59 8.30
N PHE A 243 1.52 -16.03 7.81
CA PHE A 243 0.74 -15.07 8.57
C PHE A 243 -0.20 -15.75 9.58
N LYS A 244 -0.70 -14.98 10.52
CA LYS A 244 -1.79 -15.32 11.45
C LYS A 244 -2.81 -14.20 11.43
N GLY A 245 -4.10 -14.54 11.37
CA GLY A 245 -5.20 -13.59 11.50
C GLY A 245 -5.60 -13.38 12.95
N ILE A 246 -6.47 -12.39 13.20
CA ILE A 246 -7.14 -12.17 14.48
C ILE A 246 -8.62 -12.56 14.40
N LYS A 247 -9.28 -12.68 15.55
CA LYS A 247 -10.69 -13.13 15.58
C LYS A 247 -11.68 -12.03 15.19
N THR A 248 -11.34 -10.78 15.46
CA THR A 248 -12.24 -9.63 15.33
C THR A 248 -12.28 -9.02 13.93
N GLU A 249 -11.30 -9.36 13.06
CA GLU A 249 -11.14 -8.72 11.77
C GLU A 249 -10.75 -9.75 10.70
N TRP A 250 -11.54 -9.87 9.63
CA TRP A 250 -11.28 -10.84 8.55
C TRP A 250 -10.13 -10.41 7.63
N TRP A 251 -9.80 -9.13 7.61
CA TRP A 251 -8.77 -8.52 6.74
C TRP A 251 -7.37 -8.45 7.37
N HIS A 252 -7.27 -8.60 8.70
CA HIS A 252 -6.07 -8.33 9.49
C HIS A 252 -5.17 -9.56 9.64
N PHE A 253 -3.90 -9.42 9.24
CA PHE A 253 -2.92 -10.49 9.30
C PHE A 253 -1.55 -9.98 9.74
N THR A 254 -0.94 -10.69 10.67
CA THR A 254 0.42 -10.42 11.18
C THR A 254 1.33 -11.61 10.85
N LEU A 255 2.57 -11.35 10.41
CA LEU A 255 3.57 -12.41 10.22
C LEU A 255 3.86 -13.10 11.55
N LYS A 256 3.87 -14.46 11.59
CA LYS A 256 4.07 -15.22 12.85
C LYS A 256 5.44 -14.97 13.48
N ASN A 257 6.48 -14.90 12.64
CA ASN A 257 7.85 -14.69 13.05
C ASN A 257 8.28 -13.27 12.67
N GLU A 258 7.58 -12.27 13.20
CA GLU A 258 7.91 -10.87 12.95
C GLU A 258 9.29 -10.51 13.52
N PRO A 259 10.12 -9.75 12.79
CA PRO A 259 11.51 -9.45 13.24
C PRO A 259 11.54 -8.49 14.43
N PHE A 260 10.49 -7.69 14.64
CA PHE A 260 10.43 -6.67 15.68
C PHE A 260 9.21 -6.83 16.59
N PRO A 261 9.05 -7.95 17.34
CA PRO A 261 7.82 -8.24 18.07
C PRO A 261 7.51 -7.26 19.22
N GLU A 262 8.52 -6.52 19.69
CA GLU A 262 8.40 -5.61 20.83
C GLU A 262 8.69 -4.14 20.47
N THR A 263 9.06 -3.83 19.20
CA THR A 263 9.42 -2.48 18.77
C THR A 263 8.24 -1.83 18.04
N TYR A 264 7.82 -0.68 18.53
CA TYR A 264 6.76 0.14 17.94
C TYR A 264 7.41 1.36 17.28
N PHE A 265 7.45 1.36 15.97
CA PHE A 265 8.07 2.42 15.18
C PHE A 265 7.14 3.62 15.02
N ASP A 266 7.73 4.80 14.75
CA ASP A 266 6.99 6.05 14.58
C ASP A 266 7.52 6.92 13.44
N PHE A 267 8.21 6.34 12.45
CA PHE A 267 8.59 7.08 11.25
C PHE A 267 7.39 7.24 10.30
N PRO A 268 7.32 8.34 9.52
CA PRO A 268 6.19 8.60 8.65
C PRO A 268 6.06 7.57 7.51
N VAL A 269 4.82 7.36 7.06
CA VAL A 269 4.48 6.57 5.86
C VAL A 269 4.63 7.49 4.65
N GLU A 270 5.78 7.38 3.98
CA GLU A 270 6.15 8.10 2.77
C GLU A 270 7.12 7.27 1.93
N GLY A 271 7.30 7.58 0.65
CA GLY A 271 8.30 6.96 -0.20
C GLY A 271 9.73 7.43 0.12
N TRP A 272 10.73 6.66 -0.33
CA TRP A 272 12.15 7.00 -0.20
C TRP A 272 12.95 6.53 -1.41
#